data_d8b327fade0cc5bcb6e4cd30114399fd
#
_entry.id   d8b327fade0cc5bcb6e4cd30114399fd
#
_cell.length_a   1.000
_cell.length_b   1.000
_cell.length_c   1.000
_cell.angle_alpha   90.00
_cell.angle_beta   90.00
_cell.angle_gamma   90.00
#
_symmetry.space_group_name_H-M   'P 1'
#
loop_
_entity.id
_entity.type
_entity.pdbx_description
1 polymer ?
#
loop_
_entity_poly.entity_id
_entity_poly.type
_entity_poly.pdbx_seq_one_letter_code
_entity_poly.pdbx_strand_id
1 'polypeptide(L)'
;ADNLAEVELDKTPIVKGGIVNKSAISKRAEEMIKKFDIRPADGSLPTSSLSGGNAQKVVVAREVNLGGKLLIASQPTRGVDIGAIESIRSILQDVKEQGLGVLLVSAELEEVMSLSDRIIVMHEGKITGRMNADEADEETLGLLMMGGHNAEEKGEQHE
;
A
#
# COMPACT_ATOMS: atom_id res chain seq x y z
N ALA A 1 12.20 -12.82 10.11
CA ALA A 1 13.22 -12.46 9.10
C ALA A 1 12.86 -12.96 7.70
N ASP A 2 12.49 -14.23 7.57
CA ASP A 2 12.30 -14.88 6.26
C ASP A 2 11.23 -14.19 5.41
N ASN A 3 10.09 -13.81 5.99
CA ASN A 3 9.03 -13.06 5.28
C ASN A 3 9.48 -11.73 4.66
N LEU A 4 10.44 -11.05 5.29
CA LEU A 4 10.98 -9.78 4.78
C LEU A 4 12.02 -9.99 3.69
N ALA A 5 12.70 -11.14 3.68
CA ALA A 5 13.72 -11.47 2.69
C ALA A 5 13.20 -12.33 1.52
N GLU A 6 11.95 -12.80 1.59
CA GLU A 6 11.35 -13.72 0.63
C GLU A 6 11.50 -13.26 -0.83
N VAL A 7 11.28 -11.99 -1.08
CA VAL A 7 11.36 -11.38 -2.42
C VAL A 7 12.79 -11.17 -2.94
N GLU A 8 13.80 -11.43 -2.13
CA GLU A 8 15.21 -11.27 -2.46
C GLU A 8 15.97 -12.61 -2.43
N LEU A 9 15.26 -13.74 -2.29
CA LEU A 9 15.88 -15.09 -2.21
C LEU A 9 16.62 -15.50 -3.49
N ASP A 10 16.46 -14.79 -4.59
CA ASP A 10 17.20 -14.99 -5.84
C ASP A 10 18.39 -14.02 -6.00
N LYS A 11 18.59 -13.09 -5.05
CA LYS A 11 19.58 -12.00 -5.16
C LYS A 11 20.77 -12.18 -4.21
N THR A 12 21.94 -11.75 -4.65
CA THR A 12 23.12 -11.56 -3.79
C THR A 12 22.92 -10.33 -2.92
N PRO A 13 23.27 -10.33 -1.61
CA PRO A 13 24.06 -11.35 -0.89
C PRO A 13 23.24 -12.45 -0.20
N ILE A 14 21.90 -12.47 -0.36
CA ILE A 14 21.01 -13.42 0.35
C ILE A 14 21.21 -14.82 -0.17
N VAL A 15 21.35 -14.99 -1.49
CA VAL A 15 21.72 -16.28 -2.08
C VAL A 15 22.99 -16.15 -2.92
N LYS A 16 23.95 -17.03 -2.71
CA LYS A 16 25.18 -17.10 -3.51
C LYS A 16 25.48 -18.57 -3.85
N GLY A 17 25.53 -18.87 -5.15
CA GLY A 17 25.79 -20.24 -5.63
C GLY A 17 24.76 -21.27 -5.18
N GLY A 18 23.49 -20.88 -5.02
CA GLY A 18 22.40 -21.75 -4.54
C GLY A 18 22.35 -21.95 -3.02
N ILE A 19 23.23 -21.31 -2.27
CA ILE A 19 23.28 -21.40 -0.79
C ILE A 19 22.69 -20.13 -0.18
N VAL A 20 21.72 -20.32 0.73
CA VAL A 20 21.08 -19.24 1.47
C VAL A 20 21.97 -18.75 2.61
N ASN A 21 22.23 -17.45 2.64
CA ASN A 21 23.00 -16.79 3.69
C ASN A 21 22.09 -16.27 4.80
N LYS A 22 21.91 -17.03 5.87
CA LYS A 22 21.07 -16.67 7.02
C LYS A 22 21.49 -15.36 7.68
N SER A 23 22.79 -15.06 7.76
CA SER A 23 23.27 -13.79 8.33
C SER A 23 22.87 -12.60 7.48
N ALA A 24 22.90 -12.72 6.16
CA ALA A 24 22.43 -11.67 5.24
C ALA A 24 20.92 -11.45 5.38
N ILE A 25 20.12 -12.53 5.54
CA ILE A 25 18.68 -12.45 5.80
C ILE A 25 18.42 -11.70 7.10
N SER A 26 19.09 -12.06 8.21
CA SER A 26 18.88 -11.40 9.50
C SER A 26 19.22 -9.91 9.42
N LYS A 27 20.36 -9.56 8.82
CA LYS A 27 20.76 -8.16 8.65
C LYS A 27 19.74 -7.38 7.82
N ARG A 28 19.28 -7.96 6.72
CA ARG A 28 18.25 -7.34 5.87
C ARG A 28 16.94 -7.12 6.59
N ALA A 29 16.50 -8.13 7.37
CA ALA A 29 15.30 -8.01 8.19
C ALA A 29 15.42 -6.92 9.24
N GLU A 30 16.55 -6.78 9.93
CA GLU A 30 16.81 -5.72 10.89
C GLU A 30 16.72 -4.32 10.26
N GLU A 31 17.31 -4.14 9.07
CA GLU A 31 17.22 -2.89 8.30
C GLU A 31 15.77 -2.53 7.96
N MET A 32 14.99 -3.51 7.50
CA MET A 32 13.58 -3.31 7.16
C MET A 32 12.72 -3.06 8.39
N ILE A 33 12.90 -3.82 9.46
CA ILE A 33 12.20 -3.64 10.74
C ILE A 33 12.40 -2.21 11.25
N LYS A 34 13.62 -1.70 11.17
CA LYS A 34 13.93 -0.33 11.57
C LYS A 34 13.34 0.70 10.63
N LYS A 35 13.47 0.50 9.31
CA LYS A 35 12.96 1.43 8.29
C LYS A 35 11.44 1.61 8.35
N PHE A 36 10.71 0.52 8.59
CA PHE A 36 9.24 0.50 8.57
C PHE A 36 8.62 0.51 9.98
N ASP A 37 9.42 0.74 11.02
CA ASP A 37 8.99 0.76 12.43
C ASP A 37 8.10 -0.45 12.80
N ILE A 38 8.56 -1.66 12.46
CA ILE A 38 7.87 -2.91 12.79
C ILE A 38 8.18 -3.26 14.24
N ARG A 39 7.15 -3.56 15.04
CA ARG A 39 7.30 -3.85 16.48
C ARG A 39 6.64 -5.17 16.85
N PRO A 40 7.27 -5.96 17.76
CA PRO A 40 8.59 -5.71 18.37
C PRO A 40 9.73 -5.82 17.34
N ALA A 41 10.84 -5.11 17.59
CA ALA A 41 12.00 -5.05 16.70
C ALA A 41 12.86 -6.32 16.81
N ASP A 42 12.27 -7.48 16.59
CA ASP A 42 12.91 -8.79 16.67
C ASP A 42 12.56 -9.64 15.44
N GLY A 43 13.51 -9.76 14.51
CA GLY A 43 13.36 -10.55 13.29
C GLY A 43 13.30 -12.07 13.51
N SER A 44 13.54 -12.57 14.72
CA SER A 44 13.43 -14.00 15.05
C SER A 44 11.99 -14.43 15.33
N LEU A 45 11.11 -13.50 15.68
CA LEU A 45 9.74 -13.80 16.02
C LEU A 45 8.92 -14.25 14.79
N PRO A 46 8.02 -15.20 14.97
CA PRO A 46 7.07 -15.56 13.91
C PRO A 46 6.09 -14.43 13.64
N THR A 47 5.74 -14.20 12.37
CA THR A 47 4.81 -13.13 11.97
C THR A 47 3.44 -13.27 12.62
N SER A 48 3.03 -14.50 12.96
CA SER A 48 1.79 -14.80 13.67
C SER A 48 1.72 -14.25 15.10
N SER A 49 2.87 -13.85 15.69
CA SER A 49 2.91 -13.21 17.02
C SER A 49 2.80 -11.70 16.97
N LEU A 50 2.80 -11.10 15.77
CA LEU A 50 2.66 -9.66 15.59
C LEU A 50 1.20 -9.23 15.73
N SER A 51 0.98 -7.96 16.14
CA SER A 51 -0.33 -7.33 15.97
C SER A 51 -0.70 -7.21 14.50
N GLY A 52 -2.00 -7.09 14.20
CA GLY A 52 -2.48 -6.92 12.82
C GLY A 52 -1.76 -5.78 12.08
N GLY A 53 -1.59 -4.63 12.74
CA GLY A 53 -0.90 -3.48 12.18
C GLY A 53 0.58 -3.75 11.89
N ASN A 54 1.30 -4.44 12.77
CA ASN A 54 2.70 -4.80 12.52
C ASN A 54 2.83 -5.90 11.47
N ALA A 55 1.92 -6.85 11.40
CA ALA A 55 1.86 -7.83 10.32
C ALA A 55 1.61 -7.15 8.96
N GLN A 56 0.73 -6.16 8.91
CA GLN A 56 0.48 -5.37 7.71
C GLN A 56 1.71 -4.54 7.29
N LYS A 57 2.43 -3.95 8.24
CA LYS A 57 3.71 -3.27 7.96
C LYS A 57 4.75 -4.22 7.36
N VAL A 58 4.81 -5.48 7.77
CA VAL A 58 5.69 -6.50 7.15
C VAL A 58 5.33 -6.71 5.68
N VAL A 59 4.02 -6.81 5.36
CA VAL A 59 3.55 -6.96 3.97
C VAL A 59 3.94 -5.74 3.14
N VAL A 60 3.60 -4.53 3.63
CA VAL A 60 3.92 -3.27 2.92
C VAL A 60 5.44 -3.12 2.72
N ALA A 61 6.23 -3.40 3.76
CA ALA A 61 7.69 -3.33 3.68
C ALA A 61 8.25 -4.26 2.62
N ARG A 62 7.73 -5.49 2.53
CA ARG A 62 8.12 -6.48 1.52
C ARG A 62 7.81 -5.99 0.11
N GLU A 63 6.59 -5.56 -0.14
CA GLU A 63 6.14 -5.12 -1.46
C GLU A 63 6.87 -3.84 -1.94
N VAL A 64 7.03 -2.86 -1.06
CA VAL A 64 7.82 -1.64 -1.37
C VAL A 64 9.27 -1.98 -1.72
N ASN A 65 9.83 -2.99 -1.07
CA ASN A 65 11.23 -3.38 -1.28
C ASN A 65 11.46 -4.22 -2.56
N LEU A 66 10.43 -4.68 -3.23
CA LEU A 66 10.50 -5.37 -4.52
C LEU A 66 11.14 -4.53 -5.63
N GLY A 67 11.05 -3.19 -5.55
CA GLY A 67 11.70 -2.29 -6.49
C GLY A 67 10.99 -2.21 -7.84
N GLY A 68 9.68 -2.18 -7.86
CA GLY A 68 8.87 -1.97 -9.07
C GLY A 68 8.76 -0.49 -9.46
N LYS A 69 8.01 -0.21 -10.54
CA LYS A 69 7.60 1.14 -10.93
C LYS A 69 6.19 1.48 -10.45
N LEU A 70 5.44 0.49 -10.03
CA LEU A 70 4.05 0.60 -9.57
C LEU A 70 3.86 -0.29 -8.35
N LEU A 71 3.30 0.28 -7.29
CA LEU A 71 2.79 -0.42 -6.12
C LEU A 71 1.26 -0.47 -6.20
N ILE A 72 0.68 -1.65 -6.05
CA ILE A 72 -0.78 -1.82 -5.92
C ILE A 72 -1.08 -2.07 -4.44
N ALA A 73 -1.73 -1.12 -3.80
CA ALA A 73 -2.14 -1.16 -2.40
C ALA A 73 -3.67 -1.33 -2.31
N SER A 74 -4.12 -2.56 -2.03
CA SER A 74 -5.55 -2.86 -1.88
C SER A 74 -5.91 -2.97 -0.41
N GLN A 75 -6.78 -2.08 0.07
CA GLN A 75 -7.26 -2.01 1.46
C GLN A 75 -6.11 -2.03 2.49
N PRO A 76 -5.05 -1.20 2.33
CA PRO A 76 -3.80 -1.36 3.07
C PRO A 76 -3.96 -1.12 4.58
N THR A 77 -4.99 -0.38 5.00
CA THR A 77 -5.23 -0.05 6.40
C THR A 77 -6.42 -0.80 7.01
N ARG A 78 -7.02 -1.74 6.27
CA ARG A 78 -8.20 -2.44 6.75
C ARG A 78 -7.91 -3.33 7.95
N GLY A 79 -8.66 -3.12 9.03
CA GLY A 79 -8.60 -3.98 10.22
C GLY A 79 -7.36 -3.79 11.10
N VAL A 80 -6.64 -2.69 10.95
CA VAL A 80 -5.50 -2.34 11.80
C VAL A 80 -5.84 -1.19 12.76
N ASP A 81 -5.02 -1.01 13.79
CA ASP A 81 -5.17 0.09 14.75
C ASP A 81 -4.78 1.45 14.16
N ILE A 82 -5.23 2.54 14.80
CA ILE A 82 -5.03 3.92 14.33
C ILE A 82 -3.55 4.25 14.12
N GLY A 83 -2.68 3.84 15.04
CA GLY A 83 -1.24 4.11 14.90
C GLY A 83 -0.61 3.37 13.71
N ALA A 84 -1.12 2.19 13.38
CA ALA A 84 -0.69 1.46 12.18
C ALA A 84 -1.25 2.10 10.92
N ILE A 85 -2.48 2.64 10.91
CA ILE A 85 -3.07 3.39 9.78
C ILE A 85 -2.15 4.55 9.40
N GLU A 86 -1.82 5.42 10.37
CA GLU A 86 -0.96 6.58 10.15
C GLU A 86 0.42 6.18 9.60
N SER A 87 1.01 5.13 10.19
CA SER A 87 2.30 4.62 9.75
C SER A 87 2.27 4.07 8.32
N ILE A 88 1.24 3.32 7.94
CA ILE A 88 1.08 2.78 6.58
C ILE A 88 0.84 3.90 5.57
N ARG A 89 -0.01 4.88 5.90
CA ARG A 89 -0.25 6.06 5.06
C ARG A 89 1.05 6.85 4.82
N SER A 90 1.85 7.06 5.87
CA SER A 90 3.17 7.71 5.74
C SER A 90 4.10 6.93 4.81
N ILE A 91 4.16 5.61 4.91
CA ILE A 91 4.98 4.78 4.01
C ILE A 91 4.52 4.92 2.55
N LEU A 92 3.20 4.90 2.29
CA LEU A 92 2.67 5.06 0.93
C LEU A 92 3.00 6.45 0.35
N GLN A 93 2.92 7.49 1.18
CA GLN A 93 3.31 8.84 0.80
C GLN A 93 4.81 8.93 0.49
N ASP A 94 5.67 8.37 1.35
CA ASP A 94 7.12 8.37 1.16
C ASP A 94 7.53 7.70 -0.15
N VAL A 95 6.92 6.57 -0.51
CA VAL A 95 7.25 5.87 -1.77
C VAL A 95 6.75 6.61 -3.00
N LYS A 96 5.61 7.29 -2.90
CA LYS A 96 5.08 8.19 -3.93
C LYS A 96 6.06 9.36 -4.16
N GLU A 97 6.56 9.99 -3.10
CA GLU A 97 7.54 11.08 -3.18
C GLU A 97 8.88 10.64 -3.78
N GLN A 98 9.23 9.36 -3.63
CA GLN A 98 10.39 8.75 -4.29
C GLN A 98 10.15 8.45 -5.78
N GLY A 99 8.98 8.79 -6.33
CA GLY A 99 8.62 8.63 -7.74
C GLY A 99 8.04 7.27 -8.10
N LEU A 100 7.64 6.47 -7.12
CA LEU A 100 6.93 5.22 -7.37
C LEU A 100 5.45 5.53 -7.66
N GLY A 101 4.89 4.95 -8.73
CA GLY A 101 3.44 5.00 -8.96
C GLY A 101 2.73 4.17 -7.89
N VAL A 102 1.64 4.70 -7.33
CA VAL A 102 0.81 3.96 -6.36
C VAL A 102 -0.62 3.88 -6.88
N LEU A 103 -1.12 2.66 -7.04
CA LEU A 103 -2.54 2.41 -7.26
C LEU A 103 -3.16 2.00 -5.93
N LEU A 104 -3.82 2.96 -5.27
CA LEU A 104 -4.54 2.72 -4.03
C LEU A 104 -5.98 2.27 -4.35
N VAL A 105 -6.40 1.15 -3.79
CA VAL A 105 -7.78 0.69 -3.80
C VAL A 105 -8.27 0.66 -2.36
N SER A 106 -9.19 1.54 -2.01
CA SER A 106 -9.74 1.64 -0.66
C SER A 106 -11.21 2.03 -0.68
N ALA A 107 -11.96 1.57 0.32
CA ALA A 107 -13.33 2.02 0.61
C ALA A 107 -13.35 3.18 1.62
N GLU A 108 -12.23 3.50 2.23
CA GLU A 108 -12.09 4.58 3.20
C GLU A 108 -11.86 5.91 2.48
N LEU A 109 -12.88 6.79 2.46
CA LEU A 109 -12.84 8.06 1.73
C LEU A 109 -11.68 8.95 2.19
N GLU A 110 -11.47 9.06 3.50
CA GLU A 110 -10.37 9.84 4.06
C GLU A 110 -9.00 9.36 3.56
N GLU A 111 -8.79 8.03 3.46
CA GLU A 111 -7.55 7.45 2.95
C GLU A 111 -7.36 7.81 1.47
N VAL A 112 -8.40 7.65 0.65
CA VAL A 112 -8.34 7.95 -0.78
C VAL A 112 -8.10 9.44 -1.01
N MET A 113 -8.83 10.31 -0.34
CA MET A 113 -8.70 11.77 -0.50
C MET A 113 -7.34 12.30 -0.05
N SER A 114 -6.80 11.75 1.05
CA SER A 114 -5.53 12.23 1.62
C SER A 114 -4.27 11.77 0.87
N LEU A 115 -4.31 10.62 0.19
CA LEU A 115 -3.13 10.01 -0.42
C LEU A 115 -3.08 10.13 -1.95
N SER A 116 -4.23 10.33 -2.61
CA SER A 116 -4.33 10.28 -4.06
C SER A 116 -4.11 11.65 -4.71
N ASP A 117 -3.62 11.66 -5.94
CA ASP A 117 -3.62 12.84 -6.81
C ASP A 117 -4.87 12.85 -7.69
N ARG A 118 -5.31 11.64 -8.10
CA ARG A 118 -6.52 11.42 -8.92
C ARG A 118 -7.34 10.29 -8.35
N ILE A 119 -8.64 10.42 -8.41
CA ILE A 119 -9.61 9.46 -7.88
C ILE A 119 -10.47 8.92 -9.02
N ILE A 120 -10.67 7.62 -9.01
CA ILE A 120 -11.63 6.91 -9.88
C ILE A 120 -12.61 6.19 -8.96
N VAL A 121 -13.90 6.46 -9.11
CA VAL A 121 -14.95 5.78 -8.36
C VAL A 121 -15.55 4.68 -9.23
N MET A 122 -15.74 3.52 -8.64
CA MET A 122 -16.33 2.35 -9.28
C MET A 122 -17.55 1.86 -8.51
N HIS A 123 -18.62 1.54 -9.25
CA HIS A 123 -19.83 0.90 -8.72
C HIS A 123 -20.29 -0.21 -9.69
N GLU A 124 -20.57 -1.40 -9.18
CA GLU A 124 -21.04 -2.56 -9.95
C GLU A 124 -20.21 -2.84 -11.23
N GLY A 125 -18.87 -2.73 -11.11
CA GLY A 125 -17.97 -3.01 -12.23
C GLY A 125 -17.86 -1.89 -13.28
N LYS A 126 -18.49 -0.73 -13.04
CA LYS A 126 -18.44 0.45 -13.92
C LYS A 126 -17.78 1.61 -13.21
N ILE A 127 -17.14 2.48 -13.99
CA ILE A 127 -16.62 3.75 -13.49
C ILE A 127 -17.80 4.73 -13.44
N THR A 128 -18.06 5.29 -12.26
CA THR A 128 -19.14 6.27 -12.01
C THR A 128 -18.63 7.70 -11.90
N GLY A 129 -17.32 7.88 -11.72
CA GLY A 129 -16.70 9.21 -11.73
C GLY A 129 -15.19 9.16 -11.77
N ARG A 130 -14.60 10.27 -12.25
CA ARG A 130 -13.15 10.55 -12.25
C ARG A 130 -12.96 12.01 -11.88
N MET A 131 -12.02 12.29 -10.98
CA MET A 131 -11.71 13.66 -10.56
C MET A 131 -10.29 13.76 -10.02
N ASN A 132 -9.80 14.98 -9.89
CA ASN A 132 -8.60 15.25 -9.11
C ASN A 132 -8.96 15.23 -7.61
N ALA A 133 -7.99 14.87 -6.76
CA ALA A 133 -8.26 14.76 -5.33
C ALA A 133 -8.57 16.09 -4.65
N ASP A 134 -8.05 17.20 -5.17
CA ASP A 134 -8.32 18.56 -4.71
C ASP A 134 -9.74 19.06 -5.05
N GLU A 135 -10.42 18.41 -5.98
CA GLU A 135 -11.81 18.69 -6.39
C GLU A 135 -12.80 17.75 -5.68
N ALA A 136 -12.31 16.73 -4.97
CA ALA A 136 -13.12 15.69 -4.36
C ALA A 136 -13.65 16.12 -2.99
N ASP A 137 -14.91 15.79 -2.72
CA ASP A 137 -15.54 15.88 -1.41
C ASP A 137 -16.25 14.57 -1.07
N GLU A 138 -16.48 14.34 0.23
CA GLU A 138 -17.08 13.10 0.71
C GLU A 138 -18.49 12.87 0.19
N GLU A 139 -19.29 13.91 0.00
CA GLU A 139 -20.67 13.83 -0.48
C GLU A 139 -20.71 13.36 -1.93
N THR A 140 -19.90 13.98 -2.79
CA THR A 140 -19.77 13.62 -4.21
C THR A 140 -19.24 12.18 -4.36
N LEU A 141 -18.18 11.84 -3.65
CA LEU A 141 -17.62 10.48 -3.69
C LEU A 141 -18.64 9.46 -3.18
N GLY A 142 -19.32 9.73 -2.07
CA GLY A 142 -20.35 8.86 -1.53
C GLY A 142 -21.51 8.64 -2.52
N LEU A 143 -21.96 9.68 -3.21
CA LEU A 143 -23.00 9.58 -4.23
C LEU A 143 -22.55 8.67 -5.40
N LEU A 144 -21.33 8.89 -5.90
CA LEU A 144 -20.76 8.09 -6.99
C LEU A 144 -20.57 6.61 -6.60
N MET A 145 -20.17 6.34 -5.36
CA MET A 145 -20.06 4.98 -4.81
C MET A 145 -21.40 4.26 -4.72
N MET A 146 -22.52 4.99 -4.64
CA MET A 146 -23.88 4.44 -4.68
C MET A 146 -24.46 4.32 -6.10
N GLY A 147 -23.66 4.59 -7.14
CA GLY A 147 -24.09 4.50 -8.54
C GLY A 147 -24.66 5.79 -9.11
N GLY A 148 -24.55 6.92 -8.39
CA GLY A 148 -24.80 8.26 -8.95
C GLY A 148 -23.83 8.55 -10.11
N HIS A 149 -24.18 9.49 -10.98
CA HIS A 149 -23.32 9.91 -12.09
C HIS A 149 -23.01 11.40 -11.92
N ASN A 150 -21.77 11.80 -12.17
CA ASN A 150 -21.46 13.22 -12.31
C ASN A 150 -22.22 13.82 -13.50
N ALA A 151 -22.84 14.94 -13.30
CA ALA A 151 -23.63 15.64 -14.34
C ALA A 151 -22.79 16.07 -15.57
N GLU A 152 -21.46 16.04 -15.46
CA GLU A 152 -20.54 16.53 -16.50
C GLU A 152 -20.20 15.53 -17.60
N GLU A 153 -20.41 14.21 -17.41
CA GLU A 153 -20.13 13.21 -18.46
C GLU A 153 -21.24 13.01 -19.52
N LYS A 154 -22.29 13.84 -19.50
CA LYS A 154 -23.37 13.77 -20.52
C LYS A 154 -23.01 14.34 -21.89
N GLY A 155 -21.76 14.81 -22.09
CA GLY A 155 -21.33 15.49 -23.33
C GLY A 155 -20.66 14.66 -24.39
N GLU A 156 -20.20 13.42 -24.13
CA GLU A 156 -19.34 12.68 -25.06
C GLU A 156 -19.90 11.34 -25.60
N GLN A 157 -21.20 11.12 -25.53
CA GLN A 157 -21.81 9.92 -26.17
C GLN A 157 -22.78 10.30 -27.28
N HIS A 158 -22.33 11.09 -28.25
CA HIS A 158 -22.96 11.19 -29.58
C HIS A 158 -21.92 11.69 -30.60
N GLU A 159 -21.13 10.76 -31.15
CA GLU A 159 -20.73 10.73 -32.59
C GLU A 159 -20.22 9.34 -32.96
#